data_937427d415fc203fc35195c2c5f2b6ea
#
_entry.id   937427d415fc203fc35195c2c5f2b6ea
#
_cell.length_a   1.000
_cell.length_b   1.000
_cell.length_c   1.000
_cell.angle_alpha   90.00
_cell.angle_beta   90.00
_cell.angle_gamma   90.00
#
_symmetry.space_group_name_H-M   'P 1'
#
loop_
_entity.id
_entity.type
_entity.pdbx_description
1 polymer ?
#
loop_
_entity_poly.entity_id
_entity_poly.type
_entity_poly.pdbx_seq_one_letter_code
_entity_poly.pdbx_strand_id
1 'polypeptide(L)'
;MASEQNLILNLPFDEAAGSTVAYDYSQHRYDAAVHDSSFIGGKQGNCIHFDGEGSADITQNILNLSGNFTILAWLKPNTYPDGHTGRRIGLFCNTALLEGSRDLWIDVEPESWGFFVIRKAGNNVSLYLDTQPIGTVTLPSTLTGISLLQDVYGTEYAYADLDEVKIYDVALSDEEIEAELNSISQLEYYLEGVNLKEYGIRVESSTGVLDLPKLKTPASNDWADYHGKVIDLTAKRYEEREITLNCWMKATGKMDFTERLNRLYEVFRKDGTQRLMIAIHPTKPLVYEVYCEDGVAPSKRWHDDKMIGTFALKLKEPDPVKRVVRHQRLGVSSSQLTIAFKSDKMVNIYWGDGSVDYDVYGDHTGANAITHTYQDNGIYYAVLGGVIEEMEDFNTSGILVWNKL
;
A
#
# COMPACT_ATOMS: atom_id res chain seq x y z
N MET A 1 -4.75 17.47 9.35
CA MET A 1 -3.69 16.48 9.14
C MET A 1 -2.49 16.97 9.91
N ALA A 2 -1.92 16.11 10.76
CA ALA A 2 -0.63 16.39 11.37
C ALA A 2 0.34 16.71 10.23
N SER A 3 1.15 17.77 10.37
CA SER A 3 2.08 18.11 9.31
C SER A 3 3.21 17.09 9.30
N GLU A 4 3.73 16.73 8.13
CA GLU A 4 4.94 15.91 7.98
C GLU A 4 6.13 16.48 8.79
N GLN A 5 6.10 17.76 9.12
CA GLN A 5 7.10 18.42 9.96
C GLN A 5 7.14 17.90 11.39
N ASN A 6 6.04 17.38 11.91
CA ASN A 6 5.95 16.85 13.28
C ASN A 6 6.16 15.33 13.35
N LEU A 7 6.31 14.67 12.19
CA LEU A 7 6.57 13.24 12.10
C LEU A 7 8.06 12.98 12.29
N ILE A 8 8.43 12.40 13.43
CA ILE A 8 9.84 12.13 13.77
C ILE A 8 10.28 10.71 13.47
N LEU A 9 9.33 9.76 13.32
CA LEU A 9 9.61 8.37 12.96
C LEU A 9 8.45 7.81 12.14
N ASN A 10 8.77 7.02 11.11
CA ASN A 10 7.81 6.27 10.31
C ASN A 10 8.44 4.93 9.89
N LEU A 11 8.13 3.87 10.63
CA LEU A 11 8.58 2.50 10.36
C LEU A 11 7.39 1.66 9.87
N PRO A 12 7.20 1.49 8.56
CA PRO A 12 6.16 0.63 8.02
C PRO A 12 6.46 -0.86 8.16
N PHE A 13 7.71 -1.26 8.43
CA PHE A 13 8.17 -2.65 8.53
C PHE A 13 7.94 -3.51 7.28
N ASP A 14 8.01 -2.89 6.11
CA ASP A 14 7.80 -3.53 4.82
C ASP A 14 9.03 -4.27 4.25
N GLU A 15 10.06 -4.46 5.05
CA GLU A 15 11.31 -5.07 4.63
C GLU A 15 11.12 -6.55 4.26
N ALA A 16 12.03 -7.04 3.44
CA ALA A 16 12.04 -8.46 3.06
C ALA A 16 12.42 -9.35 4.24
N ALA A 17 11.91 -10.58 4.25
CA ALA A 17 12.28 -11.59 5.23
C ALA A 17 13.82 -11.73 5.33
N GLY A 18 14.34 -11.69 6.57
CA GLY A 18 15.77 -11.76 6.86
C GLY A 18 16.50 -10.40 6.81
N SER A 19 15.81 -9.27 6.63
CA SER A 19 16.40 -7.96 6.84
C SER A 19 16.80 -7.78 8.31
N THR A 20 17.94 -7.14 8.55
CA THR A 20 18.43 -6.77 9.89
C THR A 20 18.23 -5.28 10.19
N VAL A 21 17.52 -4.58 9.32
CA VAL A 21 17.26 -3.14 9.45
C VAL A 21 15.81 -2.89 9.04
N ALA A 22 15.09 -2.09 9.85
CA ALA A 22 13.83 -1.47 9.49
C ALA A 22 14.08 0.01 9.17
N TYR A 23 13.69 0.44 7.96
CA TYR A 23 13.99 1.79 7.48
C TYR A 23 12.95 2.80 7.93
N ASP A 24 13.44 3.93 8.45
CA ASP A 24 12.61 5.09 8.77
C ASP A 24 12.32 5.93 7.51
N TYR A 25 11.05 6.06 7.16
CA TYR A 25 10.58 6.86 6.02
C TYR A 25 10.24 8.31 6.39
N SER A 26 10.50 8.73 7.62
CA SER A 26 10.43 10.15 8.00
C SER A 26 11.59 10.96 7.39
N GLN A 27 11.56 12.28 7.57
CA GLN A 27 12.66 13.16 7.16
C GLN A 27 13.95 12.91 7.96
N HIS A 28 13.86 12.29 9.15
CA HIS A 28 14.97 12.11 10.08
C HIS A 28 15.83 10.90 9.80
N ARG A 29 15.29 9.86 9.18
CA ARG A 29 16.01 8.63 8.83
C ARG A 29 16.64 7.91 10.03
N TYR A 30 15.87 7.75 11.10
CA TYR A 30 16.26 6.99 12.29
C TYR A 30 15.98 5.50 12.11
N ASP A 31 16.74 4.84 11.26
CA ASP A 31 16.56 3.42 10.98
C ASP A 31 16.75 2.59 12.26
N ALA A 32 15.96 1.53 12.41
CA ALA A 32 16.02 0.61 13.54
C ALA A 32 16.86 -0.63 13.19
N ALA A 33 17.77 -1.01 14.07
CA ALA A 33 18.46 -2.29 13.98
C ALA A 33 17.53 -3.41 14.48
N VAL A 34 17.37 -4.47 13.69
CA VAL A 34 16.50 -5.60 14.01
C VAL A 34 17.33 -6.79 14.47
N HIS A 35 16.99 -7.34 15.64
CA HIS A 35 17.65 -8.46 16.26
C HIS A 35 16.63 -9.56 16.56
N ASP A 36 16.95 -10.80 16.21
CA ASP A 36 16.17 -12.01 16.54
C ASP A 36 14.66 -11.87 16.24
N SER A 37 14.32 -11.13 15.18
CA SER A 37 12.95 -10.88 14.74
C SER A 37 12.84 -11.13 13.25
N SER A 38 11.63 -11.31 12.74
CA SER A 38 11.39 -11.63 11.34
C SER A 38 10.34 -10.70 10.72
N PHE A 39 10.46 -10.46 9.39
CA PHE A 39 9.44 -9.76 8.63
C PHE A 39 8.50 -10.79 7.99
N ILE A 40 7.21 -10.66 8.27
CA ILE A 40 6.14 -11.53 7.78
C ILE A 40 5.00 -10.70 7.18
N GLY A 41 3.96 -11.34 6.65
CA GLY A 41 2.78 -10.61 6.16
C GLY A 41 2.05 -9.87 7.27
N GLY A 42 1.87 -8.55 7.12
CA GLY A 42 1.37 -7.62 8.12
C GLY A 42 -0.09 -7.18 7.91
N LYS A 43 -0.46 -6.13 8.61
CA LYS A 43 -1.73 -5.42 8.44
C LYS A 43 -1.75 -4.68 7.12
N GLN A 44 -0.62 -4.05 6.78
CA GLN A 44 -0.37 -3.43 5.49
C GLN A 44 1.02 -3.83 5.01
N GLY A 45 1.12 -4.57 3.92
CA GLY A 45 2.41 -5.06 3.45
C GLY A 45 3.00 -6.15 4.33
N ASN A 46 4.21 -5.94 4.83
CA ASN A 46 4.85 -6.76 5.84
C ASN A 46 4.72 -6.10 7.22
N CYS A 47 5.06 -6.83 8.25
CA CYS A 47 5.19 -6.36 9.63
C CYS A 47 6.42 -6.99 10.28
N ILE A 48 6.86 -6.46 11.41
CA ILE A 48 7.85 -7.12 12.23
C ILE A 48 7.16 -8.09 13.21
N HIS A 49 7.63 -9.32 13.24
CA HIS A 49 7.18 -10.37 14.15
C HIS A 49 8.20 -10.58 15.27
N PHE A 50 7.76 -10.40 16.50
CA PHE A 50 8.51 -10.69 17.70
C PHE A 50 8.06 -12.04 18.28
N ASP A 51 9.01 -12.94 18.48
CA ASP A 51 8.77 -14.31 18.96
C ASP A 51 9.05 -14.49 20.47
N GLY A 52 9.15 -13.38 21.19
CA GLY A 52 9.44 -13.36 22.62
C GLY A 52 10.91 -13.17 22.95
N GLU A 53 11.81 -13.07 21.99
CA GLU A 53 13.25 -12.84 22.21
C GLU A 53 13.82 -11.66 21.38
N GLY A 54 13.12 -11.25 20.32
CA GLY A 54 13.62 -10.26 19.37
C GLY A 54 13.37 -8.80 19.75
N SER A 55 14.12 -7.89 19.11
CA SER A 55 13.96 -6.44 19.25
C SER A 55 14.15 -5.68 17.95
N ALA A 56 13.66 -4.43 17.94
CA ALA A 56 13.97 -3.42 16.93
C ALA A 56 14.41 -2.14 17.66
N ASP A 57 15.69 -1.80 17.51
CA ASP A 57 16.33 -0.79 18.35
C ASP A 57 16.72 0.44 17.54
N ILE A 58 16.32 1.62 18.02
CA ILE A 58 16.78 2.91 17.55
C ILE A 58 17.78 3.48 18.55
N THR A 59 19.02 3.66 18.14
CA THR A 59 20.12 4.08 19.02
C THR A 59 20.07 5.56 19.39
N GLN A 60 19.34 6.38 18.61
CA GLN A 60 19.19 7.81 18.85
C GLN A 60 18.08 8.08 19.87
N ASN A 61 18.27 9.10 20.70
CA ASN A 61 17.19 9.58 21.57
C ASN A 61 16.25 10.49 20.76
N ILE A 62 15.28 9.86 20.09
CA ILE A 62 14.38 10.54 19.13
C ILE A 62 13.20 11.24 19.78
N LEU A 63 12.84 10.86 21.02
CA LEU A 63 11.62 11.33 21.66
C LEU A 63 11.92 12.27 22.83
N ASN A 64 11.41 13.50 22.75
CA ASN A 64 11.43 14.41 23.88
C ASN A 64 10.33 14.04 24.89
N LEU A 65 10.69 13.24 25.87
CA LEU A 65 9.76 12.72 26.87
C LEU A 65 9.17 13.79 27.78
N SER A 66 9.80 14.97 27.90
CA SER A 66 9.25 16.13 28.62
C SER A 66 8.21 16.89 27.81
N GLY A 67 8.26 16.79 26.50
CA GLY A 67 7.32 17.41 25.56
C GLY A 67 6.01 16.65 25.38
N ASN A 68 5.20 17.13 24.46
CA ASN A 68 4.05 16.41 23.94
C ASN A 68 4.51 15.42 22.87
N PHE A 69 3.81 14.32 22.73
CA PHE A 69 4.06 13.37 21.63
C PHE A 69 2.83 12.49 21.37
N THR A 70 2.83 11.83 20.21
CA THR A 70 1.88 10.78 19.88
C THR A 70 2.63 9.62 19.22
N ILE A 71 2.38 8.41 19.68
CA ILE A 71 2.86 7.15 19.07
C ILE A 71 1.65 6.42 18.54
N LEU A 72 1.72 5.98 17.28
CA LEU A 72 0.69 5.21 16.59
C LEU A 72 1.31 3.90 16.11
N ALA A 73 0.56 2.80 16.19
CA ALA A 73 0.97 1.53 15.62
C ALA A 73 -0.23 0.61 15.39
N TRP A 74 -0.11 -0.31 14.44
CA TRP A 74 -0.93 -1.50 14.39
C TRP A 74 -0.23 -2.61 15.16
N LEU A 75 -1.00 -3.35 15.92
CA LEU A 75 -0.49 -4.38 16.81
C LEU A 75 -1.41 -5.59 16.81
N LYS A 76 -0.82 -6.77 16.69
CA LYS A 76 -1.50 -8.05 16.81
C LYS A 76 -0.78 -8.90 17.85
N PRO A 77 -1.35 -9.10 19.05
CA PRO A 77 -0.82 -10.06 20.03
C PRO A 77 -0.95 -11.47 19.47
N ASN A 78 0.10 -12.26 19.57
CA ASN A 78 0.09 -13.65 19.17
C ASN A 78 -0.02 -14.57 20.40
N THR A 79 -0.41 -15.83 20.17
CA THR A 79 -0.49 -16.84 21.22
C THR A 79 0.88 -17.49 21.41
N TYR A 80 1.40 -17.49 22.62
CA TYR A 80 2.66 -18.19 22.93
C TYR A 80 2.57 -19.69 22.64
N PRO A 81 3.69 -20.35 22.27
CA PRO A 81 3.70 -21.79 21.96
C PRO A 81 3.21 -22.68 23.10
N ASP A 82 3.27 -22.24 24.38
CA ASP A 82 2.77 -22.93 25.56
C ASP A 82 1.27 -22.70 25.85
N GLY A 83 0.58 -21.95 24.95
CA GLY A 83 -0.85 -21.68 25.04
C GLY A 83 -1.22 -20.48 25.90
N HIS A 84 -0.25 -19.77 26.50
CA HIS A 84 -0.53 -18.48 27.12
C HIS A 84 -0.82 -17.43 26.04
N THR A 85 -1.82 -16.61 26.29
CA THR A 85 -2.15 -15.48 25.41
C THR A 85 -1.64 -14.21 26.06
N GLY A 86 -0.66 -13.56 25.42
CA GLY A 86 -0.19 -12.23 25.82
C GLY A 86 -1.25 -11.18 25.52
N ARG A 87 -2.32 -11.15 26.32
CA ARG A 87 -3.44 -10.21 26.12
C ARG A 87 -3.11 -8.78 26.53
N ARG A 88 -1.96 -8.55 27.16
CA ARG A 88 -1.67 -7.27 27.78
C ARG A 88 -0.45 -6.63 27.14
N ILE A 89 -0.67 -5.51 26.49
CA ILE A 89 0.37 -4.64 26.01
C ILE A 89 0.38 -3.42 26.90
N GLY A 90 1.49 -3.25 27.59
CA GLY A 90 1.69 -2.14 28.49
C GLY A 90 2.64 -1.12 27.92
N LEU A 91 2.38 0.13 28.24
CA LEU A 91 3.33 1.21 28.12
C LEU A 91 4.17 1.20 29.39
N PHE A 92 5.41 0.79 29.26
CA PHE A 92 6.33 0.77 30.38
C PHE A 92 7.11 2.07 30.42
N CYS A 93 6.84 2.87 31.44
CA CYS A 93 7.68 4.00 31.78
C CYS A 93 8.80 3.48 32.69
N ASN A 94 10.02 3.47 32.19
CA ASN A 94 11.19 3.01 32.93
C ASN A 94 11.58 4.03 34.00
N THR A 95 10.86 4.10 35.11
CA THR A 95 11.30 4.78 36.34
C THR A 95 10.71 4.14 37.57
N ALA A 96 11.53 4.08 38.61
CA ALA A 96 11.17 3.70 39.99
C ALA A 96 10.05 4.56 40.64
N LEU A 97 9.47 5.51 39.90
CA LEU A 97 8.44 6.46 40.34
C LEU A 97 7.02 6.02 39.98
N LEU A 98 6.85 4.92 39.26
CA LEU A 98 5.53 4.40 38.89
C LEU A 98 5.07 3.19 39.72
N GLU A 99 5.60 3.00 40.92
CA GLU A 99 5.16 1.94 41.84
C GLU A 99 3.66 1.99 42.19
N GLY A 100 2.93 3.01 41.76
CA GLY A 100 1.49 3.16 41.99
C GLY A 100 0.58 3.06 40.78
N SER A 101 1.09 3.08 39.54
CA SER A 101 0.27 3.12 38.35
C SER A 101 0.61 2.00 37.35
N ARG A 102 0.44 0.77 37.79
CA ARG A 102 0.63 -0.43 36.97
C ARG A 102 -0.44 -0.66 35.90
N ASP A 103 -1.35 0.29 35.67
CA ASP A 103 -2.65 -0.03 35.10
C ASP A 103 -2.96 0.63 33.74
N LEU A 104 -1.95 0.97 32.94
CA LEU A 104 -2.16 1.27 31.53
C LEU A 104 -1.93 0.00 30.70
N TRP A 105 -2.87 -0.91 30.80
CA TRP A 105 -2.88 -2.12 29.99
C TRP A 105 -3.92 -1.97 28.87
N ILE A 106 -3.58 -2.47 27.67
CA ILE A 106 -4.51 -2.67 26.61
C ILE A 106 -4.74 -4.16 26.48
N ASP A 107 -5.98 -4.57 26.70
CA ASP A 107 -6.41 -5.93 26.34
C ASP A 107 -6.78 -5.91 24.86
N VAL A 108 -5.93 -6.46 24.00
CA VAL A 108 -6.22 -6.71 22.59
C VAL A 108 -6.56 -8.17 22.43
N GLU A 109 -7.60 -8.48 21.65
CA GLU A 109 -7.94 -9.87 21.33
C GLU A 109 -6.76 -10.54 20.61
N PRO A 110 -6.31 -11.72 21.06
CA PRO A 110 -5.23 -12.44 20.41
C PRO A 110 -5.54 -12.70 18.93
N GLU A 111 -4.49 -12.74 18.10
CA GLU A 111 -4.57 -12.98 16.65
C GLU A 111 -5.40 -11.93 15.87
N SER A 112 -5.76 -10.82 16.51
CA SER A 112 -6.49 -9.72 15.88
C SER A 112 -5.66 -8.45 15.86
N TRP A 113 -5.70 -7.73 14.74
CA TRP A 113 -5.05 -6.43 14.62
C TRP A 113 -5.88 -5.33 15.30
N GLY A 114 -5.25 -4.56 16.18
CA GLY A 114 -5.80 -3.35 16.77
C GLY A 114 -4.93 -2.12 16.46
N PHE A 115 -5.54 -0.98 16.19
CA PHE A 115 -4.85 0.29 16.01
C PHE A 115 -4.62 0.96 17.38
N PHE A 116 -3.39 1.03 17.76
CA PHE A 116 -2.96 1.48 19.07
C PHE A 116 -2.43 2.91 19.04
N VAL A 117 -2.80 3.73 20.02
CA VAL A 117 -2.31 5.11 20.16
C VAL A 117 -1.91 5.41 21.59
N ILE A 118 -0.73 6.02 21.73
CA ILE A 118 -0.27 6.65 22.96
C ILE A 118 -0.15 8.13 22.69
N ARG A 119 -0.92 8.96 23.41
CA ARG A 119 -0.86 10.41 23.29
C ARG A 119 -0.50 11.05 24.63
N LYS A 120 0.61 11.81 24.65
CA LYS A 120 0.99 12.66 25.80
C LYS A 120 0.67 14.10 25.50
N ALA A 121 -0.18 14.70 26.33
CA ALA A 121 -0.52 16.12 26.32
C ALA A 121 -0.29 16.71 27.71
N GLY A 122 0.74 17.54 27.86
CA GLY A 122 1.20 18.00 29.16
C GLY A 122 1.65 16.82 30.03
N ASN A 123 1.07 16.67 31.23
CA ASN A 123 1.35 15.56 32.14
C ASN A 123 0.41 14.35 31.94
N ASN A 124 -0.55 14.44 31.05
CA ASN A 124 -1.50 13.36 30.83
C ASN A 124 -1.05 12.47 29.67
N VAL A 125 -1.05 11.16 29.88
CA VAL A 125 -0.87 10.13 28.83
C VAL A 125 -2.17 9.39 28.65
N SER A 126 -2.72 9.44 27.46
CA SER A 126 -3.95 8.75 27.08
C SER A 126 -3.64 7.61 26.12
N LEU A 127 -4.32 6.49 26.32
CA LEU A 127 -4.28 5.31 25.45
C LEU A 127 -5.58 5.16 24.69
N TYR A 128 -5.45 4.77 23.43
CA TYR A 128 -6.58 4.48 22.56
C TYR A 128 -6.38 3.11 21.89
N LEU A 129 -7.47 2.41 21.65
CA LEU A 129 -7.55 1.26 20.76
C LEU A 129 -8.65 1.52 19.74
N ASP A 130 -8.34 1.39 18.45
CA ASP A 130 -9.28 1.67 17.35
C ASP A 130 -10.00 3.02 17.49
N THR A 131 -9.22 4.05 17.87
CA THR A 131 -9.66 5.43 18.19
C THR A 131 -10.53 5.59 19.45
N GLN A 132 -10.88 4.52 20.14
CA GLN A 132 -11.63 4.59 21.38
C GLN A 132 -10.68 4.78 22.57
N PRO A 133 -10.92 5.76 23.47
CA PRO A 133 -10.10 5.96 24.63
C PRO A 133 -10.25 4.79 25.61
N ILE A 134 -9.13 4.20 26.01
CA ILE A 134 -9.11 3.09 26.99
C ILE A 134 -8.86 3.63 28.39
N GLY A 135 -7.98 4.62 28.52
CA GLY A 135 -7.60 5.20 29.80
C GLY A 135 -6.67 6.38 29.69
N THR A 136 -6.58 7.14 30.76
CA THR A 136 -5.65 8.29 30.89
C THR A 136 -4.97 8.23 32.24
N VAL A 137 -3.65 8.42 32.26
CA VAL A 137 -2.84 8.52 33.47
C VAL A 137 -2.16 9.88 33.52
N THR A 138 -2.13 10.49 34.69
CA THR A 138 -1.35 11.70 34.94
C THR A 138 0.03 11.31 35.44
N LEU A 139 1.05 11.62 34.66
CA LEU A 139 2.44 11.32 35.00
C LEU A 139 3.02 12.41 35.93
N PRO A 140 3.88 12.04 36.88
CA PRO A 140 4.75 13.02 37.53
C PRO A 140 5.67 13.67 36.47
N SER A 141 6.22 14.80 36.78
CA SER A 141 6.83 15.78 35.86
C SER A 141 7.99 15.31 34.97
N THR A 142 8.49 14.09 35.10
CA THR A 142 9.59 13.55 34.28
C THR A 142 9.38 12.11 33.87
N LEU A 143 9.11 11.89 32.59
CA LEU A 143 9.18 10.59 31.94
C LEU A 143 10.62 10.39 31.46
N THR A 144 11.28 9.28 31.76
CA THR A 144 12.70 9.07 31.43
C THR A 144 12.94 8.03 30.34
N GLY A 145 11.92 7.27 29.93
CA GLY A 145 11.99 6.31 28.84
C GLY A 145 10.62 5.72 28.51
N ILE A 146 10.46 5.24 27.30
CA ILE A 146 9.31 4.44 26.83
C ILE A 146 9.87 3.22 26.16
N SER A 147 9.39 2.06 26.55
CA SER A 147 9.61 0.80 25.86
C SER A 147 8.26 0.28 25.36
N LEU A 148 8.20 -0.10 24.11
CA LEU A 148 7.03 -0.76 23.54
C LEU A 148 7.25 -2.28 23.64
N LEU A 149 6.25 -3.02 24.11
CA LEU A 149 6.23 -4.48 24.08
C LEU A 149 7.31 -5.20 24.93
N GLN A 150 7.86 -4.54 25.93
CA GLN A 150 8.80 -5.15 26.87
C GLN A 150 8.31 -4.93 28.31
N ASP A 151 8.53 -5.89 29.19
CA ASP A 151 8.22 -5.69 30.60
C ASP A 151 9.14 -4.67 31.28
N VAL A 152 8.74 -4.17 32.45
CA VAL A 152 9.48 -3.14 33.22
C VAL A 152 10.88 -3.60 33.64
N TYR A 153 11.09 -4.90 33.67
CA TYR A 153 12.34 -5.53 34.13
C TYR A 153 13.25 -5.97 32.98
N GLY A 154 12.78 -5.86 31.72
CA GLY A 154 13.53 -6.30 30.55
C GLY A 154 13.71 -7.83 30.49
N THR A 155 12.83 -8.56 31.12
CA THR A 155 12.92 -10.03 31.25
C THR A 155 11.94 -10.76 30.36
N GLU A 156 10.87 -10.10 29.89
CA GLU A 156 9.90 -10.70 29.00
C GLU A 156 9.74 -9.78 27.76
N TYR A 157 9.92 -10.36 26.59
CA TYR A 157 9.67 -9.72 25.32
C TYR A 157 8.29 -10.10 24.81
N ALA A 158 7.67 -9.25 24.00
CA ALA A 158 6.34 -9.53 23.49
C ALA A 158 6.37 -10.61 22.41
N TYR A 159 5.34 -11.44 22.42
CA TYR A 159 4.99 -12.32 21.33
C TYR A 159 3.88 -11.66 20.52
N ALA A 160 4.27 -10.88 19.52
CA ALA A 160 3.35 -10.00 18.81
C ALA A 160 3.87 -9.59 17.44
N ASP A 161 2.96 -9.19 16.57
CA ASP A 161 3.27 -8.53 15.31
C ASP A 161 3.03 -7.02 15.46
N LEU A 162 3.97 -6.20 14.97
CA LEU A 162 3.91 -4.75 15.01
C LEU A 162 4.06 -4.20 13.58
N ASP A 163 3.21 -3.21 13.24
CA ASP A 163 3.13 -2.68 11.89
C ASP A 163 2.82 -1.19 11.91
N GLU A 164 3.29 -0.44 10.88
CA GLU A 164 2.99 0.97 10.66
C GLU A 164 3.24 1.86 11.89
N VAL A 165 4.41 1.77 12.49
CA VAL A 165 4.78 2.59 13.65
C VAL A 165 5.09 4.01 13.23
N LYS A 166 4.38 4.98 13.80
CA LYS A 166 4.63 6.41 13.61
C LYS A 166 4.76 7.12 14.94
N ILE A 167 5.69 8.07 15.01
CA ILE A 167 5.90 8.93 16.19
C ILE A 167 5.87 10.38 15.77
N TYR A 168 5.05 11.16 16.45
CA TYR A 168 4.93 12.61 16.29
C TYR A 168 5.42 13.32 17.55
N ASP A 169 6.07 14.48 17.41
CA ASP A 169 6.54 15.32 18.52
C ASP A 169 5.46 16.28 19.07
N VAL A 170 4.20 16.00 18.72
CA VAL A 170 3.02 16.75 19.16
C VAL A 170 1.94 15.81 19.67
N ALA A 171 1.04 16.32 20.51
CA ALA A 171 -0.20 15.62 20.86
C ALA A 171 -1.20 15.81 19.72
N LEU A 172 -1.43 14.77 18.91
CA LEU A 172 -2.43 14.80 17.85
C LEU A 172 -3.85 14.95 18.40
N SER A 173 -4.71 15.68 17.71
CA SER A 173 -6.14 15.71 18.00
C SER A 173 -6.81 14.36 17.68
N ASP A 174 -8.03 14.17 18.19
CA ASP A 174 -8.79 12.94 17.92
C ASP A 174 -9.10 12.81 16.44
N GLU A 175 -9.39 13.91 15.73
CA GLU A 175 -9.60 13.93 14.28
C GLU A 175 -8.31 13.60 13.50
N GLU A 176 -7.14 13.99 14.01
CA GLU A 176 -5.86 13.64 13.39
C GLU A 176 -5.52 12.16 13.61
N ILE A 177 -5.80 11.61 14.79
CA ILE A 177 -5.66 10.18 15.06
C ILE A 177 -6.60 9.35 14.18
N GLU A 178 -7.86 9.76 14.04
CA GLU A 178 -8.82 9.13 13.14
C GLU A 178 -8.38 9.22 11.68
N ALA A 179 -7.79 10.33 11.27
CA ALA A 179 -7.23 10.49 9.92
C ALA A 179 -6.04 9.55 9.67
N GLU A 180 -5.18 9.31 10.67
CA GLU A 180 -4.09 8.34 10.57
C GLU A 180 -4.62 6.91 10.44
N LEU A 181 -5.55 6.48 11.28
CA LEU A 181 -6.22 5.19 11.17
C LEU A 181 -6.80 4.98 9.76
N ASN A 182 -7.54 5.97 9.26
CA ASN A 182 -8.16 5.92 7.94
C ASN A 182 -7.12 5.99 6.80
N SER A 183 -5.97 6.62 6.99
CA SER A 183 -4.92 6.69 5.97
C SER A 183 -4.28 5.33 5.71
N ILE A 184 -4.10 4.54 6.75
CA ILE A 184 -3.51 3.20 6.70
C ILE A 184 -4.50 2.17 6.12
N SER A 185 -5.81 2.38 6.34
CA SER A 185 -6.85 1.47 5.86
C SER A 185 -7.34 1.75 4.43
N GLN A 186 -6.97 2.87 3.82
CA GLN A 186 -7.42 3.24 2.46
C GLN A 186 -6.41 2.82 1.40
N LEU A 187 -6.87 2.00 0.45
CA LEU A 187 -6.13 1.72 -0.77
C LEU A 187 -5.71 3.01 -1.47
N GLU A 188 -4.46 3.07 -1.87
CA GLU A 188 -3.94 4.17 -2.67
C GLU A 188 -4.05 3.89 -4.15
N TYR A 189 -4.53 4.88 -4.88
CA TYR A 189 -4.72 4.82 -6.32
C TYR A 189 -3.80 5.85 -6.97
N TYR A 190 -3.01 5.40 -7.92
CA TYR A 190 -2.08 6.23 -8.68
C TYR A 190 -2.49 6.24 -10.15
N LEU A 191 -2.51 7.41 -10.76
CA LEU A 191 -2.72 7.58 -12.18
C LEU A 191 -1.48 8.23 -12.78
N GLU A 192 -0.81 7.56 -13.72
CA GLU A 192 0.48 7.99 -14.28
C GLU A 192 1.55 8.29 -13.19
N GLY A 193 1.59 7.46 -12.14
CA GLY A 193 2.51 7.62 -11.02
C GLY A 193 2.14 8.70 -10.01
N VAL A 194 1.10 9.50 -10.27
CA VAL A 194 0.62 10.55 -9.36
C VAL A 194 -0.53 9.99 -8.50
N ASN A 195 -0.42 10.11 -7.18
CA ASN A 195 -1.48 9.69 -6.27
C ASN A 195 -2.75 10.52 -6.51
N LEU A 196 -3.91 9.87 -6.63
CA LEU A 196 -5.18 10.57 -6.84
C LEU A 196 -5.48 11.59 -5.73
N LYS A 197 -4.95 11.39 -4.53
CA LYS A 197 -5.03 12.36 -3.42
C LYS A 197 -4.44 13.73 -3.77
N GLU A 198 -3.42 13.79 -4.62
CA GLU A 198 -2.80 15.05 -5.07
C GLU A 198 -3.73 15.90 -5.96
N TYR A 199 -4.68 15.24 -6.64
CA TYR A 199 -5.77 15.92 -7.34
C TYR A 199 -6.93 16.28 -6.39
N GLY A 200 -6.82 15.98 -5.08
CA GLY A 200 -7.92 16.10 -4.12
C GLY A 200 -8.98 15.02 -4.26
N ILE A 201 -8.68 13.93 -4.98
CA ILE A 201 -9.60 12.83 -5.28
C ILE A 201 -9.42 11.72 -4.26
N ARG A 202 -10.55 11.16 -3.81
CA ARG A 202 -10.62 9.94 -3.02
C ARG A 202 -11.54 8.95 -3.72
N VAL A 203 -11.12 7.71 -3.76
CA VAL A 203 -11.92 6.60 -4.27
C VAL A 203 -12.72 6.01 -3.11
N GLU A 204 -14.03 6.05 -3.22
CA GLU A 204 -14.96 5.49 -2.22
C GLU A 204 -15.18 4.00 -2.46
N SER A 205 -15.33 3.61 -3.73
CA SER A 205 -15.51 2.22 -4.14
C SER A 205 -14.99 1.99 -5.55
N SER A 206 -14.67 0.75 -5.86
CA SER A 206 -14.24 0.33 -7.19
C SER A 206 -14.94 -0.96 -7.61
N THR A 207 -15.23 -1.07 -8.90
CA THR A 207 -15.74 -2.30 -9.55
C THR A 207 -14.91 -2.61 -10.77
N GLY A 208 -14.88 -3.86 -11.20
CA GLY A 208 -14.12 -4.31 -12.37
C GLY A 208 -12.63 -4.57 -12.11
N VAL A 209 -12.10 -4.12 -10.97
CA VAL A 209 -10.66 -4.24 -10.64
C VAL A 209 -10.22 -5.70 -10.51
N LEU A 210 -11.00 -6.52 -9.80
CA LEU A 210 -10.70 -7.94 -9.58
C LEU A 210 -11.64 -8.87 -10.36
N ASP A 211 -12.49 -8.32 -11.20
CA ASP A 211 -13.47 -9.09 -11.95
C ASP A 211 -12.79 -9.87 -13.07
N LEU A 212 -13.25 -11.08 -13.31
CA LEU A 212 -12.87 -11.81 -14.52
C LEU A 212 -13.47 -11.09 -15.73
N PRO A 213 -12.67 -10.68 -16.73
CA PRO A 213 -13.19 -10.03 -17.91
C PRO A 213 -14.21 -10.92 -18.65
N LYS A 214 -15.17 -10.29 -19.31
CA LYS A 214 -16.21 -10.98 -20.06
C LYS A 214 -15.59 -11.81 -21.21
N LEU A 215 -16.03 -13.05 -21.33
CA LEU A 215 -15.60 -13.92 -22.43
C LEU A 215 -16.13 -13.38 -23.76
N LYS A 216 -15.27 -13.23 -24.77
CA LYS A 216 -15.69 -13.02 -26.16
C LYS A 216 -16.56 -14.17 -26.61
N THR A 217 -17.55 -13.91 -27.46
CA THR A 217 -18.47 -14.94 -27.96
C THR A 217 -17.67 -16.05 -28.65
N PRO A 218 -17.63 -17.27 -28.07
CA PRO A 218 -16.91 -18.37 -28.66
C PRO A 218 -17.68 -18.94 -29.90
N ALA A 219 -16.97 -19.67 -30.75
CA ALA A 219 -17.61 -20.40 -31.83
C ALA A 219 -18.60 -21.41 -31.24
N SER A 220 -19.82 -21.40 -31.75
CA SER A 220 -20.87 -22.33 -31.25
C SER A 220 -21.79 -22.78 -32.37
N ASN A 221 -22.32 -23.99 -32.25
CA ASN A 221 -23.34 -24.54 -33.10
C ASN A 221 -24.54 -24.94 -32.25
N ASP A 222 -25.72 -24.60 -32.75
CA ASP A 222 -27.01 -24.93 -32.14
C ASP A 222 -27.72 -25.92 -33.09
N TRP A 223 -27.70 -27.21 -32.72
CA TRP A 223 -28.27 -28.27 -33.51
C TRP A 223 -29.69 -28.57 -33.02
N ALA A 224 -30.65 -28.70 -33.96
CA ALA A 224 -32.06 -28.91 -33.61
C ALA A 224 -32.33 -30.24 -32.88
N ASP A 225 -31.48 -31.22 -33.04
CA ASP A 225 -31.54 -32.55 -32.45
C ASP A 225 -30.63 -32.74 -31.22
N TYR A 226 -30.02 -31.67 -30.73
CA TYR A 226 -29.11 -31.65 -29.58
C TYR A 226 -29.61 -30.71 -28.46
N HIS A 227 -29.56 -31.18 -27.23
CA HIS A 227 -29.92 -30.32 -26.09
C HIS A 227 -28.80 -29.30 -25.79
N GLY A 228 -29.10 -28.01 -25.85
CA GLY A 228 -28.17 -26.92 -25.63
C GLY A 228 -27.34 -26.60 -26.87
N LYS A 229 -26.13 -26.06 -26.68
CA LYS A 229 -25.20 -25.64 -27.75
C LYS A 229 -23.86 -26.33 -27.61
N VAL A 230 -23.29 -26.73 -28.73
CA VAL A 230 -21.86 -27.12 -28.79
C VAL A 230 -21.03 -25.85 -28.84
N ILE A 231 -20.16 -25.63 -27.87
CA ILE A 231 -19.37 -24.43 -27.72
C ILE A 231 -17.89 -24.78 -27.69
N ASP A 232 -17.08 -24.11 -28.51
CA ASP A 232 -15.64 -24.26 -28.49
C ASP A 232 -15.05 -23.37 -27.38
N LEU A 233 -14.51 -23.99 -26.33
CA LEU A 233 -13.86 -23.32 -25.20
C LEU A 233 -12.35 -23.61 -25.10
N THR A 234 -11.74 -24.13 -26.17
CA THR A 234 -10.32 -24.54 -26.19
C THR A 234 -9.37 -23.34 -26.11
N ALA A 235 -9.74 -22.21 -26.73
CA ALA A 235 -8.92 -20.98 -26.74
C ALA A 235 -9.78 -19.79 -26.33
N LYS A 236 -10.00 -19.64 -25.03
CA LYS A 236 -10.79 -18.55 -24.49
C LYS A 236 -10.11 -17.19 -24.74
N ARG A 237 -10.90 -16.22 -25.20
CA ARG A 237 -10.48 -14.80 -25.34
C ARG A 237 -11.48 -13.92 -24.62
N TYR A 238 -11.01 -12.80 -24.10
CA TYR A 238 -11.81 -11.91 -23.27
C TYR A 238 -12.04 -10.58 -23.96
N GLU A 239 -13.16 -9.94 -23.64
CA GLU A 239 -13.45 -8.54 -23.95
C GLU A 239 -12.53 -7.65 -23.14
N GLU A 240 -12.41 -6.36 -23.50
CA GLU A 240 -11.74 -5.36 -22.65
C GLU A 240 -12.33 -5.35 -21.23
N ARG A 241 -11.49 -5.05 -20.24
CA ARG A 241 -11.95 -4.93 -18.85
C ARG A 241 -12.52 -3.54 -18.63
N GLU A 242 -13.68 -3.46 -18.01
CA GLU A 242 -14.28 -2.21 -17.59
C GLU A 242 -14.02 -2.01 -16.09
N ILE A 243 -13.40 -0.86 -15.73
CA ILE A 243 -13.10 -0.48 -14.35
C ILE A 243 -13.86 0.80 -14.04
N THR A 244 -14.61 0.80 -12.95
CA THR A 244 -15.29 2.01 -12.46
C THR A 244 -14.79 2.35 -11.06
N LEU A 245 -14.28 3.56 -10.89
CA LEU A 245 -13.91 4.14 -9.61
C LEU A 245 -14.92 5.22 -9.24
N ASN A 246 -15.70 4.99 -8.18
CA ASN A 246 -16.58 6.02 -7.63
C ASN A 246 -15.76 6.95 -6.75
N CYS A 247 -15.69 8.20 -7.16
CA CYS A 247 -14.78 9.18 -6.60
C CYS A 247 -15.52 10.39 -6.06
N TRP A 248 -14.92 11.02 -5.06
CA TRP A 248 -15.24 12.38 -4.69
C TRP A 248 -13.95 13.23 -4.68
N MET A 249 -14.12 14.50 -4.99
CA MET A 249 -13.04 15.50 -5.00
C MET A 249 -13.40 16.63 -4.04
N LYS A 250 -12.45 17.01 -3.20
CA LYS A 250 -12.57 18.15 -2.29
C LYS A 250 -11.56 19.23 -2.68
N ALA A 251 -12.02 20.47 -2.70
CA ALA A 251 -11.21 21.64 -3.03
C ALA A 251 -11.55 22.81 -2.09
N THR A 252 -10.65 23.80 -2.03
CA THR A 252 -10.77 25.01 -1.18
C THR A 252 -11.61 26.11 -1.82
N GLY A 253 -12.28 25.83 -2.93
CA GLY A 253 -13.15 26.77 -3.63
C GLY A 253 -13.27 26.45 -5.11
N LYS A 254 -13.97 27.31 -5.85
CA LYS A 254 -14.29 27.12 -7.28
C LYS A 254 -13.05 27.01 -8.17
N MET A 255 -12.07 27.89 -7.94
CA MET A 255 -10.85 27.90 -8.78
C MET A 255 -10.01 26.66 -8.53
N ASP A 256 -9.71 26.31 -7.28
CA ASP A 256 -8.95 25.13 -6.93
C ASP A 256 -9.64 23.84 -7.46
N PHE A 257 -10.97 23.75 -7.35
CA PHE A 257 -11.72 22.63 -7.92
C PHE A 257 -11.54 22.52 -9.44
N THR A 258 -11.63 23.64 -10.14
CA THR A 258 -11.51 23.67 -11.60
C THR A 258 -10.09 23.32 -12.05
N GLU A 259 -9.07 23.84 -11.35
CA GLU A 259 -7.66 23.56 -11.63
C GLU A 259 -7.31 22.09 -11.41
N ARG A 260 -7.74 21.49 -10.29
CA ARG A 260 -7.55 20.06 -10.00
C ARG A 260 -8.22 19.17 -11.05
N LEU A 261 -9.44 19.52 -11.43
CA LEU A 261 -10.18 18.77 -12.43
C LEU A 261 -9.50 18.88 -13.82
N ASN A 262 -9.03 20.06 -14.21
CA ASN A 262 -8.28 20.23 -15.44
C ASN A 262 -6.97 19.43 -15.44
N ARG A 263 -6.22 19.41 -14.33
CA ARG A 263 -5.02 18.57 -14.21
C ARG A 263 -5.34 17.08 -14.42
N LEU A 264 -6.46 16.58 -13.88
CA LEU A 264 -6.91 15.22 -14.12
C LEU A 264 -7.24 15.00 -15.61
N TYR A 265 -7.92 15.95 -16.26
CA TYR A 265 -8.28 15.84 -17.67
C TYR A 265 -7.04 15.84 -18.59
N GLU A 266 -5.99 16.59 -18.24
CA GLU A 266 -4.74 16.58 -18.99
C GLU A 266 -4.08 15.20 -19.03
N VAL A 267 -4.28 14.37 -17.98
CA VAL A 267 -3.79 12.99 -17.99
C VAL A 267 -4.47 12.19 -19.09
N PHE A 268 -5.81 12.28 -19.19
CA PHE A 268 -6.59 11.52 -20.19
C PHE A 268 -6.55 12.09 -21.60
N ARG A 269 -5.99 13.29 -21.81
CA ARG A 269 -5.76 13.89 -23.14
C ARG A 269 -4.46 13.44 -23.78
N LYS A 270 -3.59 12.78 -23.03
CA LYS A 270 -2.35 12.23 -23.58
C LYS A 270 -2.64 11.08 -24.53
N ASP A 271 -1.80 10.92 -25.55
CA ASP A 271 -1.86 9.80 -26.47
C ASP A 271 -1.57 8.46 -25.76
N GLY A 272 -2.19 7.39 -26.24
CA GLY A 272 -2.03 6.05 -25.70
C GLY A 272 -2.86 5.78 -24.44
N THR A 273 -2.55 4.67 -23.78
CA THR A 273 -3.15 4.29 -22.49
C THR A 273 -2.50 5.05 -21.35
N GLN A 274 -3.21 5.18 -20.23
CA GLN A 274 -2.71 5.74 -18.98
C GLN A 274 -2.60 4.63 -17.94
N ARG A 275 -1.57 4.69 -17.12
CA ARG A 275 -1.33 3.69 -16.09
C ARG A 275 -2.12 3.97 -14.82
N LEU A 276 -3.06 3.08 -14.50
CA LEU A 276 -3.71 3.02 -13.20
C LEU A 276 -2.97 1.98 -12.35
N MET A 277 -2.47 2.38 -11.18
CA MET A 277 -1.89 1.47 -10.20
C MET A 277 -2.67 1.56 -8.89
N ILE A 278 -2.96 0.42 -8.29
CA ILE A 278 -3.66 0.31 -7.00
C ILE A 278 -2.72 -0.40 -6.03
N ALA A 279 -2.30 0.30 -4.99
CA ALA A 279 -1.36 -0.21 -4.00
C ALA A 279 -2.09 -1.11 -2.98
N ILE A 280 -2.31 -2.37 -3.36
CA ILE A 280 -2.87 -3.39 -2.45
C ILE A 280 -1.79 -4.04 -1.58
N HIS A 281 -0.53 -3.92 -2.00
CA HIS A 281 0.65 -4.44 -1.32
C HIS A 281 1.88 -3.66 -1.83
N PRO A 282 2.89 -3.33 -1.01
CA PRO A 282 4.05 -2.53 -1.40
C PRO A 282 4.83 -3.08 -2.59
N THR A 283 4.96 -4.39 -2.70
CA THR A 283 5.71 -5.05 -3.78
C THR A 283 4.84 -5.70 -4.85
N LYS A 284 3.53 -5.76 -4.65
CA LYS A 284 2.56 -6.41 -5.54
C LYS A 284 1.33 -5.53 -5.80
N PRO A 285 1.49 -4.34 -6.37
CA PRO A 285 0.35 -3.52 -6.75
C PRO A 285 -0.44 -4.19 -7.89
N LEU A 286 -1.70 -3.81 -8.02
CA LEU A 286 -2.46 -4.06 -9.24
C LEU A 286 -2.12 -2.96 -10.25
N VAL A 287 -1.81 -3.34 -11.48
CA VAL A 287 -1.38 -2.42 -12.55
C VAL A 287 -2.25 -2.64 -13.77
N TYR A 288 -2.81 -1.55 -14.29
CA TYR A 288 -3.72 -1.54 -15.44
C TYR A 288 -3.28 -0.46 -16.43
N GLU A 289 -3.29 -0.80 -17.73
CA GLU A 289 -3.15 0.15 -18.82
C GLU A 289 -4.56 0.50 -19.31
N VAL A 290 -5.01 1.71 -19.04
CA VAL A 290 -6.41 2.09 -19.22
C VAL A 290 -6.58 3.34 -20.08
N TYR A 291 -7.78 3.52 -20.61
CA TYR A 291 -8.20 4.77 -21.24
C TYR A 291 -9.61 5.16 -20.77
N CYS A 292 -9.95 6.43 -20.86
CA CYS A 292 -11.24 6.96 -20.47
C CYS A 292 -12.09 7.24 -21.72
N GLU A 293 -13.06 6.36 -22.04
CA GLU A 293 -13.92 6.52 -23.22
C GLU A 293 -15.06 7.50 -22.98
N ASP A 294 -15.76 7.37 -21.85
CA ASP A 294 -17.01 8.11 -21.58
C ASP A 294 -16.79 9.54 -21.05
N GLY A 295 -15.54 9.94 -20.82
CA GLY A 295 -15.20 11.20 -20.16
C GLY A 295 -15.56 11.21 -18.66
N VAL A 296 -15.38 12.36 -18.02
CA VAL A 296 -15.63 12.53 -16.58
C VAL A 296 -16.64 13.64 -16.37
N ALA A 297 -17.77 13.33 -15.75
CA ALA A 297 -18.87 14.25 -15.52
C ALA A 297 -19.12 14.48 -14.02
N PRO A 298 -18.48 15.49 -13.38
CA PRO A 298 -18.63 15.73 -11.94
C PRO A 298 -20.00 16.34 -11.60
N SER A 299 -20.72 15.70 -10.68
CA SER A 299 -21.87 16.29 -9.98
C SER A 299 -21.36 17.18 -8.84
N LYS A 300 -21.73 18.46 -8.84
CA LYS A 300 -21.18 19.45 -7.92
C LYS A 300 -22.16 20.56 -7.60
N ARG A 301 -21.94 21.21 -6.46
CA ARG A 301 -22.55 22.51 -6.13
C ARG A 301 -21.43 23.54 -5.98
N TRP A 302 -21.57 24.68 -6.64
CA TRP A 302 -20.59 25.77 -6.56
C TRP A 302 -20.59 26.40 -5.17
N HIS A 303 -19.40 26.47 -4.57
CA HIS A 303 -19.21 27.10 -3.28
C HIS A 303 -17.87 27.83 -3.24
N ASP A 304 -17.78 28.96 -2.52
CA ASP A 304 -16.61 29.81 -2.54
C ASP A 304 -15.48 29.32 -1.61
N ASP A 305 -15.84 28.70 -0.47
CA ASP A 305 -14.87 28.29 0.54
C ASP A 305 -14.48 26.81 0.47
N LYS A 306 -15.49 25.93 0.40
CA LYS A 306 -15.27 24.49 0.38
C LYS A 306 -16.17 23.84 -0.67
N MET A 307 -15.55 23.26 -1.67
CA MET A 307 -16.25 22.64 -2.78
C MET A 307 -16.03 21.13 -2.80
N ILE A 308 -17.11 20.39 -2.96
CA ILE A 308 -17.10 18.93 -3.11
C ILE A 308 -17.82 18.58 -4.40
N GLY A 309 -17.23 17.68 -5.18
CA GLY A 309 -17.86 17.07 -6.34
C GLY A 309 -17.71 15.56 -6.31
N THR A 310 -18.68 14.84 -6.83
CA THR A 310 -18.65 13.38 -6.98
C THR A 310 -18.73 12.99 -8.44
N PHE A 311 -18.04 11.94 -8.83
CA PHE A 311 -18.06 11.42 -10.20
C PHE A 311 -17.65 9.95 -10.23
N ALA A 312 -18.07 9.25 -11.26
CA ALA A 312 -17.53 7.94 -11.60
C ALA A 312 -16.46 8.10 -12.67
N LEU A 313 -15.28 7.59 -12.40
CA LEU A 313 -14.19 7.48 -13.37
C LEU A 313 -14.31 6.09 -14.01
N LYS A 314 -14.82 6.07 -15.25
CA LYS A 314 -15.01 4.85 -16.02
C LYS A 314 -13.83 4.65 -16.96
N LEU A 315 -13.12 3.58 -16.78
CA LEU A 315 -11.89 3.25 -17.47
C LEU A 315 -12.04 1.90 -18.16
N LYS A 316 -11.40 1.77 -19.33
CA LYS A 316 -11.32 0.52 -20.07
C LYS A 316 -9.88 0.08 -20.21
N GLU A 317 -9.63 -1.19 -20.02
CA GLU A 317 -8.33 -1.83 -20.22
C GLU A 317 -8.39 -2.71 -21.46
N PRO A 318 -7.66 -2.38 -22.54
CA PRO A 318 -7.71 -3.11 -23.81
C PRO A 318 -7.11 -4.52 -23.70
N ASP A 319 -6.06 -4.69 -22.89
CA ASP A 319 -5.36 -5.97 -22.67
C ASP A 319 -5.68 -6.52 -21.26
N PRO A 320 -6.86 -7.14 -21.05
CA PRO A 320 -7.36 -7.49 -19.72
C PRO A 320 -6.66 -8.70 -19.09
N VAL A 321 -5.88 -9.46 -19.86
CA VAL A 321 -5.07 -10.59 -19.38
C VAL A 321 -3.61 -10.27 -19.62
N LYS A 322 -2.82 -10.24 -18.53
CA LYS A 322 -1.46 -9.70 -18.58
C LYS A 322 -0.51 -10.36 -17.60
N ARG A 323 0.78 -10.24 -17.88
CA ARG A 323 1.87 -10.45 -16.90
C ARG A 323 2.40 -9.10 -16.42
N VAL A 324 2.82 -9.04 -15.16
CA VAL A 324 3.41 -7.84 -14.58
C VAL A 324 4.78 -8.18 -14.01
N VAL A 325 5.80 -7.47 -14.48
CA VAL A 325 7.19 -7.62 -14.07
C VAL A 325 7.67 -6.34 -13.37
N ARG A 326 8.16 -6.44 -12.16
CA ARG A 326 8.77 -5.33 -11.41
C ARG A 326 10.25 -5.25 -11.73
N HIS A 327 10.71 -4.06 -12.01
CA HIS A 327 12.13 -3.72 -12.15
C HIS A 327 12.47 -2.52 -11.27
N GLN A 328 13.66 -2.54 -10.66
CA GLN A 328 14.13 -1.43 -9.85
C GLN A 328 15.47 -0.93 -10.41
N ARG A 329 15.47 0.32 -10.84
CA ARG A 329 16.67 1.02 -11.25
C ARG A 329 17.22 1.84 -10.08
N LEU A 330 18.42 1.52 -9.64
CA LEU A 330 19.17 2.25 -8.60
C LEU A 330 20.33 3.07 -9.18
N GLY A 331 20.69 2.81 -10.44
CA GLY A 331 21.81 3.45 -11.14
C GLY A 331 22.04 2.84 -12.51
N VAL A 332 23.15 3.18 -13.14
CA VAL A 332 23.46 2.74 -14.52
C VAL A 332 23.56 1.21 -14.63
N SER A 333 24.13 0.53 -13.64
CA SER A 333 24.29 -0.93 -13.63
C SER A 333 22.98 -1.70 -13.56
N SER A 334 21.91 -1.08 -13.07
CA SER A 334 20.56 -1.64 -12.97
C SER A 334 19.55 -0.96 -13.90
N SER A 335 20.03 -0.28 -14.95
CA SER A 335 19.16 0.49 -15.85
C SER A 335 18.36 -0.36 -16.83
N GLN A 336 18.74 -1.61 -17.06
CA GLN A 336 18.18 -2.46 -18.10
C GLN A 336 17.26 -3.54 -17.54
N LEU A 337 16.08 -3.64 -18.13
CA LEU A 337 15.16 -4.78 -17.99
C LEU A 337 15.18 -5.59 -19.27
N THR A 338 15.46 -6.88 -19.17
CA THR A 338 15.42 -7.82 -20.28
C THR A 338 14.22 -8.74 -20.14
N ILE A 339 13.49 -8.94 -21.23
CA ILE A 339 12.35 -9.83 -21.35
C ILE A 339 12.62 -10.77 -22.54
N ALA A 340 12.53 -12.05 -22.30
CA ALA A 340 12.69 -13.10 -23.31
C ALA A 340 11.40 -13.93 -23.37
N PHE A 341 10.92 -14.22 -24.57
CA PHE A 341 9.82 -15.12 -24.82
C PHE A 341 9.77 -15.52 -26.29
N LYS A 342 8.94 -16.50 -26.58
CA LYS A 342 8.58 -16.90 -27.93
C LYS A 342 7.06 -16.91 -28.08
N SER A 343 6.53 -16.29 -29.11
CA SER A 343 5.09 -16.22 -29.35
C SER A 343 4.76 -16.04 -30.83
N ASP A 344 3.80 -16.81 -31.32
CA ASP A 344 3.20 -16.63 -32.64
C ASP A 344 2.06 -15.60 -32.63
N LYS A 345 1.72 -15.07 -31.46
CA LYS A 345 0.68 -14.07 -31.25
C LYS A 345 1.29 -12.73 -30.83
N MET A 346 0.61 -11.67 -31.19
CA MET A 346 1.00 -10.31 -30.81
C MET A 346 0.90 -10.09 -29.32
N VAL A 347 1.94 -9.50 -28.75
CA VAL A 347 2.08 -9.11 -27.34
C VAL A 347 2.43 -7.63 -27.31
N ASN A 348 1.77 -6.85 -26.46
CA ASN A 348 2.10 -5.47 -26.18
C ASN A 348 2.92 -5.41 -24.90
N ILE A 349 4.00 -4.63 -24.90
CA ILE A 349 4.87 -4.43 -23.73
C ILE A 349 4.84 -2.96 -23.34
N TYR A 350 4.19 -2.65 -22.22
CA TYR A 350 4.15 -1.33 -21.60
C TYR A 350 5.24 -1.27 -20.54
N TRP A 351 6.31 -0.49 -20.77
CA TRP A 351 7.49 -0.52 -19.91
C TRP A 351 7.32 0.18 -18.57
N GLY A 352 6.37 1.11 -18.45
CA GLY A 352 6.08 1.80 -17.20
C GLY A 352 6.75 3.13 -17.01
N ASP A 353 7.47 3.59 -18.01
CA ASP A 353 8.04 4.93 -18.13
C ASP A 353 7.37 5.76 -19.25
N GLY A 354 6.21 5.28 -19.75
CA GLY A 354 5.47 5.87 -20.86
C GLY A 354 5.83 5.30 -22.23
N SER A 355 6.88 4.46 -22.32
CA SER A 355 7.23 3.78 -23.57
C SER A 355 6.46 2.46 -23.72
N VAL A 356 6.17 2.09 -24.97
CA VAL A 356 5.40 0.90 -25.32
C VAL A 356 5.95 0.28 -26.61
N ASP A 357 6.09 -1.04 -26.60
CA ASP A 357 6.34 -1.83 -27.81
C ASP A 357 5.05 -2.58 -28.17
N TYR A 358 4.46 -2.23 -29.29
CA TYR A 358 3.24 -2.87 -29.79
C TYR A 358 3.54 -4.02 -30.75
N ASP A 359 2.63 -4.99 -30.80
CA ASP A 359 2.60 -6.07 -31.80
C ASP A 359 3.89 -6.90 -31.85
N VAL A 360 4.51 -7.13 -30.69
CA VAL A 360 5.72 -7.94 -30.57
C VAL A 360 5.38 -9.40 -30.73
N TYR A 361 6.02 -10.10 -31.66
CA TYR A 361 5.85 -11.54 -31.92
C TYR A 361 7.13 -12.16 -32.47
N GLY A 362 7.23 -13.47 -32.44
CA GLY A 362 8.38 -14.22 -32.92
C GLY A 362 9.24 -14.80 -31.80
N ASP A 363 10.50 -15.09 -32.10
CA ASP A 363 11.47 -15.66 -31.16
C ASP A 363 12.38 -14.56 -30.61
N HIS A 364 12.11 -14.18 -29.37
CA HIS A 364 12.88 -13.22 -28.58
C HIS A 364 13.64 -13.90 -27.45
N THR A 365 14.22 -15.08 -27.70
CA THR A 365 15.04 -15.81 -26.73
C THR A 365 16.53 -15.60 -26.94
N GLY A 366 17.33 -15.89 -25.91
CA GLY A 366 18.78 -15.82 -25.97
C GLY A 366 19.29 -14.42 -26.35
N ALA A 367 20.05 -14.34 -27.45
CA ALA A 367 20.64 -13.08 -27.95
C ALA A 367 19.59 -12.12 -28.54
N ASN A 368 18.38 -12.60 -28.84
CA ASN A 368 17.28 -11.80 -29.39
C ASN A 368 16.35 -11.25 -28.30
N ALA A 369 16.68 -11.44 -27.02
CA ALA A 369 15.86 -10.94 -25.91
C ALA A 369 15.66 -9.44 -26.00
N ILE A 370 14.43 -8.98 -25.72
CA ILE A 370 14.07 -7.57 -25.76
C ILE A 370 14.63 -6.89 -24.52
N THR A 371 15.37 -5.80 -24.72
CA THR A 371 15.97 -5.05 -23.62
C THR A 371 15.50 -3.60 -23.67
N HIS A 372 14.94 -3.15 -22.55
CA HIS A 372 14.56 -1.74 -22.33
C HIS A 372 15.50 -1.08 -21.33
N THR A 373 15.82 0.21 -21.57
CA THR A 373 16.75 0.97 -20.72
C THR A 373 16.02 2.16 -20.09
N TYR A 374 15.78 2.09 -18.80
CA TYR A 374 15.19 3.19 -18.03
C TYR A 374 16.21 4.32 -17.83
N GLN A 375 15.75 5.57 -17.86
CA GLN A 375 16.61 6.75 -17.73
C GLN A 375 16.72 7.24 -16.29
N ASP A 376 15.64 7.15 -15.50
CA ASP A 376 15.57 7.66 -14.14
C ASP A 376 15.58 6.54 -13.10
N ASN A 377 16.11 6.82 -11.90
CA ASN A 377 16.04 5.88 -10.79
C ASN A 377 14.60 5.75 -10.31
N GLY A 378 14.17 4.52 -10.04
CA GLY A 378 12.79 4.26 -9.63
C GLY A 378 12.41 2.79 -9.69
N ILE A 379 11.17 2.53 -9.32
CA ILE A 379 10.53 1.22 -9.45
C ILE A 379 9.58 1.28 -10.64
N TYR A 380 9.77 0.36 -11.57
CA TYR A 380 8.98 0.25 -12.78
C TYR A 380 8.23 -1.08 -12.81
N TYR A 381 7.04 -1.08 -13.35
CA TYR A 381 6.23 -2.27 -13.56
C TYR A 381 5.99 -2.43 -15.07
N ALA A 382 6.72 -3.32 -15.71
CA ALA A 382 6.45 -3.66 -17.10
C ALA A 382 5.22 -4.57 -17.19
N VAL A 383 4.29 -4.24 -18.07
CA VAL A 383 3.06 -4.98 -18.31
C VAL A 383 3.14 -5.61 -19.70
N LEU A 384 2.96 -6.93 -19.76
CA LEU A 384 2.85 -7.67 -21.03
C LEU A 384 1.39 -8.08 -21.21
N GLY A 385 0.73 -7.46 -22.19
CA GLY A 385 -0.67 -7.71 -22.53
C GLY A 385 -0.81 -8.49 -23.84
N GLY A 386 -2.02 -8.97 -24.11
CA GLY A 386 -2.34 -9.77 -25.31
C GLY A 386 -2.55 -11.24 -25.03
N VAL A 387 -2.11 -12.14 -25.93
CA VAL A 387 -2.34 -13.57 -25.80
C VAL A 387 -1.19 -14.25 -25.05
N ILE A 388 -1.05 -13.89 -23.77
CA ILE A 388 0.07 -14.35 -22.93
C ILE A 388 0.04 -15.86 -22.61
N GLU A 389 -1.11 -16.51 -22.79
CA GLU A 389 -1.25 -17.96 -22.58
C GLU A 389 -0.51 -18.79 -23.61
N GLU A 390 -0.30 -18.26 -24.80
CA GLU A 390 0.42 -18.91 -25.90
C GLU A 390 1.90 -18.48 -25.96
N MET A 391 2.38 -17.78 -24.93
CA MET A 391 3.77 -17.37 -24.80
C MET A 391 4.61 -18.51 -24.21
N GLU A 392 5.61 -18.95 -24.96
CA GLU A 392 6.58 -19.99 -24.58
C GLU A 392 7.89 -19.38 -24.11
N ASP A 393 8.70 -20.13 -23.36
CA ASP A 393 10.06 -19.79 -22.93
C ASP A 393 10.19 -18.42 -22.24
N PHE A 394 9.14 -17.99 -21.50
CA PHE A 394 9.16 -16.70 -20.83
C PHE A 394 10.23 -16.63 -19.74
N ASN A 395 11.11 -15.65 -19.85
CA ASN A 395 12.13 -15.32 -18.86
C ASN A 395 12.32 -13.80 -18.77
N THR A 396 12.78 -13.29 -17.60
CA THR A 396 13.02 -11.86 -17.39
C THR A 396 14.12 -11.65 -16.37
N SER A 397 14.89 -10.57 -16.51
CA SER A 397 15.82 -10.09 -15.48
C SER A 397 15.13 -9.37 -14.31
N GLY A 398 13.83 -9.04 -14.45
CA GLY A 398 13.00 -8.45 -13.40
C GLY A 398 12.36 -9.50 -12.48
N ILE A 399 11.52 -9.02 -11.57
CA ILE A 399 10.75 -9.86 -10.65
C ILE A 399 9.33 -10.02 -11.21
N LEU A 400 8.91 -11.24 -11.48
CA LEU A 400 7.54 -11.52 -11.90
C LEU A 400 6.59 -11.30 -10.71
N VAL A 401 5.77 -10.25 -10.76
CA VAL A 401 4.79 -9.88 -9.73
C VAL A 401 3.49 -10.66 -9.94
N TRP A 402 2.98 -10.61 -11.18
CA TRP A 402 1.76 -11.31 -11.58
C TRP A 402 2.03 -12.10 -12.86
N ASN A 403 1.87 -13.42 -12.77
CA ASN A 403 2.01 -14.28 -13.94
C ASN A 403 0.77 -14.21 -14.86
N LYS A 404 -0.39 -13.96 -14.25
CA LYS A 404 -1.66 -13.72 -14.94
C LYS A 404 -2.57 -12.92 -14.03
N LEU A 405 -2.89 -11.69 -14.45
CA LEU A 405 -3.76 -10.77 -13.71
C LEU A 405 -5.04 -10.50 -14.52
#